data_f7eb94bd77534a7c42ce78337ce377c8
#
_entry.id   f7eb94bd77534a7c42ce78337ce377c8
#
_cell.length_a   1.000
_cell.length_b   1.000
_cell.length_c   1.000
_cell.angle_alpha   90.00
_cell.angle_beta   90.00
_cell.angle_gamma   90.00
#
_symmetry.space_group_name_H-M   'P 1'
#
loop_
_entity.id
_entity.type
_entity.pdbx_description
1 polymer ?
#
loop_
_entity_poly.entity_id
_entity_poly.type
_entity_poly.pdbx_seq_one_letter_code
_entity_poly.pdbx_strand_id
1 'polypeptide(L)'
;AFEAGLHVLCEKPAGVYTKQVREMNEAAAKSGKVFAMMFNQRTNCLYRKMHELVTGGSLGAIKRVNWIITDWYRTQSYYDSGDWRATWDGEGGGVLLNQCPHQLDLLQWICGLPKKVQAFCHEGHWHDIEVEDDVTAYLEYENGATGVFVTSTGDAPGTNRFEVDLEWGKLVCENNKLLLYRLSENEREFCKTAKGGFDSPECHVEEVETDGENPQHVGVLNAFTANILHGTPLVARGEEGIRGLTLSNAMHLSSWLHHPVEIPFDEDLYLEELNKRRKTSRKKEATDVTFDTTGSY
;
A
#
# COMPACT_ATOMS: atom_id res chain seq x y z
N ALA A 1 -24.18 -6.01 7.81
CA ALA A 1 -24.61 -4.72 7.27
C ALA A 1 -25.36 -4.92 5.94
N PHE A 2 -24.76 -5.62 4.96
CA PHE A 2 -25.36 -5.84 3.63
C PHE A 2 -26.71 -6.59 3.70
N GLU A 3 -26.82 -7.64 4.52
CA GLU A 3 -28.07 -8.36 4.75
C GLU A 3 -29.18 -7.49 5.36
N ALA A 4 -28.78 -6.47 6.13
CA ALA A 4 -29.69 -5.47 6.67
C ALA A 4 -30.05 -4.35 5.65
N GLY A 5 -29.56 -4.45 4.41
CA GLY A 5 -29.85 -3.50 3.33
C GLY A 5 -29.14 -2.16 3.45
N LEU A 6 -28.01 -2.11 4.17
CA LEU A 6 -27.23 -0.89 4.41
C LEU A 6 -26.12 -0.72 3.36
N HIS A 7 -25.82 0.53 3.01
CA HIS A 7 -24.59 0.90 2.33
C HIS A 7 -23.42 0.81 3.31
N VAL A 8 -22.21 0.45 2.83
CA VAL A 8 -21.07 0.19 3.70
C VAL A 8 -19.85 0.99 3.26
N LEU A 9 -19.27 1.74 4.17
CA LEU A 9 -17.94 2.31 4.06
C LEU A 9 -17.05 1.58 5.06
N CYS A 10 -16.07 0.83 4.56
CA CYS A 10 -15.21 -0.01 5.37
C CYS A 10 -13.87 0.69 5.66
N GLU A 11 -13.45 0.67 6.91
CA GLU A 11 -12.10 1.09 7.30
C GLU A 11 -11.03 0.13 6.78
N LYS A 12 -9.80 0.65 6.69
CA LYS A 12 -8.63 -0.15 6.34
C LYS A 12 -8.05 -0.86 7.59
N PRO A 13 -7.45 -2.04 7.42
CA PRO A 13 -7.44 -2.87 6.21
C PRO A 13 -8.83 -3.49 5.95
N ALA A 14 -9.09 -3.88 4.72
CA ALA A 14 -10.36 -4.53 4.36
C ALA A 14 -10.60 -5.85 5.13
N GLY A 15 -9.55 -6.46 5.60
CA GLY A 15 -9.52 -7.69 6.39
C GLY A 15 -8.08 -8.09 6.70
N VAL A 16 -7.90 -9.23 7.32
CA VAL A 16 -6.58 -9.78 7.65
C VAL A 16 -6.04 -10.67 6.53
N TYR A 17 -6.92 -11.40 5.84
CA TYR A 17 -6.55 -12.30 4.74
C TYR A 17 -7.54 -12.21 3.58
N THR A 18 -7.05 -12.45 2.38
CA THR A 18 -7.79 -12.20 1.12
C THR A 18 -9.07 -13.01 1.00
N LYS A 19 -9.11 -14.26 1.45
CA LYS A 19 -10.31 -15.10 1.42
C LYS A 19 -11.49 -14.46 2.18
N GLN A 20 -11.25 -13.88 3.36
CA GLN A 20 -12.24 -13.15 4.14
C GLN A 20 -12.82 -11.96 3.36
N VAL A 21 -11.96 -11.25 2.64
CA VAL A 21 -12.37 -10.07 1.85
C VAL A 21 -13.15 -10.49 0.59
N ARG A 22 -12.86 -11.65 0.01
CA ARG A 22 -13.68 -12.21 -1.09
C ARG A 22 -15.11 -12.45 -0.65
N GLU A 23 -15.30 -13.08 0.51
CA GLU A 23 -16.64 -13.30 1.08
C GLU A 23 -17.38 -11.97 1.30
N MET A 24 -16.68 -10.94 1.80
CA MET A 24 -17.26 -9.60 1.96
C MET A 24 -17.64 -8.98 0.62
N ASN A 25 -16.77 -9.09 -0.40
CA ASN A 25 -17.04 -8.59 -1.75
C ASN A 25 -18.24 -9.30 -2.39
N GLU A 26 -18.37 -10.61 -2.21
CA GLU A 26 -19.54 -11.38 -2.68
C GLU A 26 -20.83 -10.94 -1.99
N ALA A 27 -20.80 -10.73 -0.67
CA ALA A 27 -21.94 -10.22 0.08
C ALA A 27 -22.34 -8.81 -0.40
N ALA A 28 -21.36 -7.94 -0.65
CA ALA A 28 -21.60 -6.61 -1.21
C ALA A 28 -22.27 -6.69 -2.58
N ALA A 29 -21.73 -7.50 -3.49
CA ALA A 29 -22.27 -7.68 -4.84
C ALA A 29 -23.73 -8.19 -4.82
N LYS A 30 -24.04 -9.17 -3.95
CA LYS A 30 -25.41 -9.71 -3.79
C LYS A 30 -26.40 -8.68 -3.21
N SER A 31 -25.91 -7.74 -2.40
CA SER A 31 -26.78 -6.75 -1.75
C SER A 31 -27.27 -5.64 -2.66
N GLY A 32 -26.55 -5.35 -3.74
CA GLY A 32 -26.79 -4.19 -4.61
C GLY A 32 -26.60 -2.84 -3.90
N LYS A 33 -25.94 -2.82 -2.74
CA LYS A 33 -25.67 -1.61 -1.96
C LYS A 33 -24.31 -1.02 -2.33
N VAL A 34 -24.15 0.28 -2.09
CA VAL A 34 -22.85 0.95 -2.27
C VAL A 34 -21.88 0.39 -1.24
N PHE A 35 -20.73 -0.02 -1.74
CA PHE A 35 -19.61 -0.47 -0.92
C PHE A 35 -18.35 0.31 -1.29
N ALA A 36 -17.69 0.91 -0.31
CA ALA A 36 -16.47 1.69 -0.48
C ALA A 36 -15.46 1.41 0.61
N MET A 37 -14.18 1.68 0.31
CA MET A 37 -13.06 1.64 1.26
C MET A 37 -12.67 3.04 1.71
N MET A 38 -12.26 3.18 2.98
CA MET A 38 -11.71 4.42 3.55
C MET A 38 -10.22 4.59 3.15
N PHE A 39 -9.93 4.63 1.85
CA PHE A 39 -8.59 4.92 1.34
C PHE A 39 -8.40 6.43 1.16
N ASN A 40 -8.33 7.14 2.28
CA ASN A 40 -8.25 8.60 2.33
C ASN A 40 -7.01 9.16 1.61
N GLN A 41 -5.89 8.41 1.56
CA GLN A 41 -4.69 8.85 0.86
C GLN A 41 -4.87 8.97 -0.67
N ARG A 42 -5.88 8.32 -1.25
CA ARG A 42 -6.25 8.54 -2.66
C ARG A 42 -6.85 9.93 -2.93
N THR A 43 -7.16 10.69 -1.87
CA THR A 43 -7.61 12.10 -1.99
C THR A 43 -6.46 13.10 -1.98
N ASN A 44 -5.24 12.68 -1.62
CA ASN A 44 -4.05 13.53 -1.62
C ASN A 44 -3.68 13.93 -3.06
N CYS A 45 -3.55 15.23 -3.32
CA CYS A 45 -3.29 15.78 -4.64
C CYS A 45 -2.03 15.23 -5.31
N LEU A 46 -0.97 14.94 -4.54
CA LEU A 46 0.29 14.40 -5.08
C LEU A 46 0.09 12.97 -5.60
N TYR A 47 -0.54 12.09 -4.81
CA TYR A 47 -0.80 10.70 -5.21
C TYR A 47 -1.84 10.60 -6.33
N ARG A 48 -2.87 11.47 -6.33
CA ARG A 48 -3.83 11.57 -7.44
C ARG A 48 -3.12 11.95 -8.74
N LYS A 49 -2.24 12.95 -8.66
CA LYS A 49 -1.49 13.43 -9.83
C LYS A 49 -0.48 12.40 -10.32
N MET A 50 0.18 11.72 -9.40
CA MET A 50 1.08 10.61 -9.74
C MET A 50 0.33 9.46 -10.43
N HIS A 51 -0.85 9.08 -9.91
CA HIS A 51 -1.72 8.10 -10.54
C HIS A 51 -2.13 8.52 -11.96
N GLU A 52 -2.59 9.76 -12.14
CA GLU A 52 -2.95 10.32 -13.45
C GLU A 52 -1.80 10.22 -14.46
N LEU A 53 -0.59 10.64 -14.07
CA LEU A 53 0.58 10.65 -14.95
C LEU A 53 1.05 9.24 -15.31
N VAL A 54 1.03 8.30 -14.37
CA VAL A 54 1.44 6.91 -14.61
C VAL A 54 0.40 6.17 -15.46
N THR A 55 -0.88 6.27 -15.12
CA THR A 55 -1.94 5.52 -15.80
C THR A 55 -2.36 6.17 -17.13
N GLY A 56 -2.13 7.47 -17.29
CA GLY A 56 -2.42 8.21 -18.52
C GLY A 56 -1.54 7.85 -19.72
N GLY A 57 -0.46 7.09 -19.50
CA GLY A 57 0.39 6.52 -20.55
C GLY A 57 1.34 7.49 -21.25
N SER A 58 1.28 8.81 -20.99
CA SER A 58 2.14 9.80 -21.62
C SER A 58 3.62 9.67 -21.29
N LEU A 59 3.95 8.97 -20.20
CA LEU A 59 5.32 8.70 -19.77
C LEU A 59 5.82 7.31 -20.19
N GLY A 60 5.02 6.54 -20.95
CA GLY A 60 5.36 5.19 -21.40
C GLY A 60 5.22 4.13 -20.30
N ALA A 61 5.81 2.98 -20.51
CA ALA A 61 5.72 1.86 -19.60
C ALA A 61 6.59 2.08 -18.33
N ILE A 62 6.12 1.57 -17.19
CA ILE A 62 6.91 1.51 -15.95
C ILE A 62 8.10 0.55 -16.18
N LYS A 63 9.26 0.96 -15.71
CA LYS A 63 10.53 0.20 -15.72
C LYS A 63 10.94 -0.22 -14.32
N ARG A 64 10.75 0.69 -13.34
CA ARG A 64 11.14 0.44 -11.95
C ARG A 64 10.24 1.21 -10.99
N VAL A 65 10.00 0.60 -9.84
CA VAL A 65 9.23 1.18 -8.73
C VAL A 65 10.06 1.06 -7.46
N ASN A 66 10.32 2.18 -6.77
CA ASN A 66 11.00 2.17 -5.48
C ASN A 66 10.18 2.97 -4.47
N TRP A 67 9.78 2.36 -3.40
CA TRP A 67 9.15 3.08 -2.29
C TRP A 67 9.81 2.71 -0.98
N ILE A 68 10.44 3.70 -0.35
CA ILE A 68 10.92 3.62 1.01
C ILE A 68 9.96 4.45 1.86
N ILE A 69 9.28 3.81 2.80
CA ILE A 69 8.35 4.45 3.73
C ILE A 69 8.57 3.93 5.14
N THR A 70 9.42 4.63 5.88
CA THR A 70 9.83 4.30 7.24
C THR A 70 9.56 5.43 8.22
N ASP A 71 8.79 6.46 7.82
CA ASP A 71 8.40 7.60 8.67
C ASP A 71 7.23 7.29 9.63
N TRP A 72 7.09 6.02 9.97
CA TRP A 72 6.07 5.47 10.87
C TRP A 72 6.60 5.20 12.28
N TYR A 73 7.67 5.84 12.73
CA TYR A 73 8.27 5.52 14.03
C TYR A 73 7.21 5.32 15.11
N ARG A 74 7.31 4.22 15.83
CA ARG A 74 6.45 3.88 16.96
C ARG A 74 7.30 3.57 18.16
N THR A 75 6.81 3.92 19.34
CA THR A 75 7.43 3.57 20.61
C THR A 75 6.92 2.22 21.10
N GLN A 76 7.63 1.58 22.01
CA GLN A 76 7.14 0.36 22.66
C GLN A 76 5.79 0.58 23.35
N SER A 77 5.58 1.75 23.97
CA SER A 77 4.32 2.10 24.64
C SER A 77 3.11 2.14 23.68
N TYR A 78 3.33 2.47 22.40
CA TYR A 78 2.28 2.35 21.38
C TYR A 78 1.84 0.89 21.23
N TYR A 79 2.78 -0.04 21.15
CA TYR A 79 2.48 -1.45 21.01
C TYR A 79 1.89 -2.06 22.29
N ASP A 80 2.24 -1.52 23.47
CA ASP A 80 1.73 -1.97 24.76
C ASP A 80 0.33 -1.43 25.09
N SER A 81 -0.19 -0.50 24.30
CA SER A 81 -1.46 0.21 24.54
C SER A 81 -2.73 -0.62 24.33
N GLY A 82 -2.64 -1.88 23.98
CA GLY A 82 -3.80 -2.75 23.76
C GLY A 82 -3.41 -4.22 23.77
N ASP A 83 -4.31 -5.04 24.26
CA ASP A 83 -4.13 -6.50 24.35
C ASP A 83 -4.11 -7.20 23.00
N TRP A 84 -4.77 -6.62 21.99
CA TRP A 84 -4.85 -7.13 20.62
C TRP A 84 -3.69 -6.65 19.72
N ARG A 85 -3.08 -5.51 20.08
CA ARG A 85 -2.11 -4.83 19.20
C ARG A 85 -0.82 -5.62 19.08
N ALA A 86 -0.28 -5.66 17.87
CA ALA A 86 0.98 -6.34 17.53
C ALA A 86 1.01 -7.83 17.92
N THR A 87 -0.14 -8.50 17.80
CA THR A 87 -0.27 -9.94 18.02
C THR A 87 -0.88 -10.61 16.80
N TRP A 88 -0.45 -11.86 16.50
CA TRP A 88 -0.99 -12.61 15.37
C TRP A 88 -2.47 -12.95 15.54
N ASP A 89 -2.91 -13.22 16.76
CA ASP A 89 -4.32 -13.56 17.03
C ASP A 89 -5.22 -12.32 17.05
N GLY A 90 -4.76 -11.21 17.59
CA GLY A 90 -5.53 -9.97 17.71
C GLY A 90 -5.54 -9.13 16.44
N GLU A 91 -4.37 -8.79 15.90
CA GLU A 91 -4.21 -7.87 14.76
C GLU A 91 -3.98 -8.63 13.44
N GLY A 92 -3.29 -9.78 13.50
CA GLY A 92 -3.01 -10.63 12.35
C GLY A 92 -1.82 -10.20 11.48
N GLY A 93 -1.05 -9.23 11.94
CA GLY A 93 0.15 -8.68 11.33
C GLY A 93 0.56 -7.37 11.99
N GLY A 94 1.67 -6.81 11.56
CA GLY A 94 2.27 -5.58 12.08
C GLY A 94 2.18 -4.41 11.11
N VAL A 95 3.34 -3.89 10.70
CA VAL A 95 3.42 -2.70 9.85
C VAL A 95 2.66 -2.85 8.53
N LEU A 96 2.61 -4.03 7.93
CA LEU A 96 1.91 -4.29 6.68
C LEU A 96 0.37 -4.23 6.81
N LEU A 97 -0.20 -4.50 7.98
CA LEU A 97 -1.64 -4.47 8.21
C LEU A 97 -2.12 -3.26 9.00
N ASN A 98 -1.24 -2.57 9.72
CA ASN A 98 -1.64 -1.42 10.54
C ASN A 98 -1.19 -0.09 9.94
N GLN A 99 0.12 0.15 9.79
CA GLN A 99 0.63 1.45 9.36
C GLN A 99 0.54 1.65 7.85
N CYS A 100 0.92 0.67 7.04
CA CYS A 100 1.02 0.85 5.59
C CYS A 100 -0.07 0.26 4.68
N PRO A 101 -1.30 -0.09 5.11
CA PRO A 101 -2.37 -0.47 4.19
C PRO A 101 -2.68 0.60 3.14
N HIS A 102 -2.59 1.90 3.49
CA HIS A 102 -2.78 2.99 2.53
C HIS A 102 -1.69 3.01 1.47
N GLN A 103 -0.44 2.73 1.85
CA GLN A 103 0.69 2.74 0.92
C GLN A 103 0.67 1.51 0.02
N LEU A 104 0.30 0.36 0.54
CA LEU A 104 0.08 -0.83 -0.28
C LEU A 104 -1.07 -0.63 -1.27
N ASP A 105 -2.13 0.07 -0.84
CA ASP A 105 -3.20 0.47 -1.73
C ASP A 105 -2.71 1.45 -2.82
N LEU A 106 -2.00 2.51 -2.45
CA LEU A 106 -1.44 3.47 -3.42
C LEU A 106 -0.44 2.82 -4.36
N LEU A 107 0.40 1.92 -3.89
CA LEU A 107 1.38 1.21 -4.70
C LEU A 107 0.71 0.45 -5.85
N GLN A 108 -0.31 -0.34 -5.54
CA GLN A 108 -1.04 -1.08 -6.56
C GLN A 108 -1.98 -0.20 -7.39
N TRP A 109 -2.51 0.88 -6.81
CA TRP A 109 -3.40 1.80 -7.52
C TRP A 109 -2.64 2.61 -8.58
N ILE A 110 -1.41 3.02 -8.28
CA ILE A 110 -0.54 3.81 -9.18
C ILE A 110 0.21 2.90 -10.16
N CYS A 111 0.80 1.81 -9.67
CA CYS A 111 1.74 0.99 -10.45
C CYS A 111 1.17 -0.36 -10.91
N GLY A 112 -0.04 -0.72 -10.46
CA GLY A 112 -0.61 -2.04 -10.68
C GLY A 112 -0.09 -3.11 -9.70
N LEU A 113 -0.72 -4.28 -9.70
CA LEU A 113 -0.24 -5.41 -8.90
C LEU A 113 0.98 -6.07 -9.56
N PRO A 114 2.05 -6.36 -8.81
CA PRO A 114 3.13 -7.20 -9.31
C PRO A 114 2.63 -8.63 -9.53
N LYS A 115 3.28 -9.35 -10.42
CA LYS A 115 3.01 -10.78 -10.64
C LYS A 115 3.70 -11.67 -9.61
N LYS A 116 4.77 -11.17 -8.98
CA LYS A 116 5.58 -11.94 -8.02
C LYS A 116 6.22 -11.02 -6.99
N VAL A 117 6.31 -11.53 -5.76
CA VAL A 117 6.90 -10.83 -4.61
C VAL A 117 7.89 -11.76 -3.91
N GLN A 118 9.06 -11.21 -3.53
CA GLN A 118 9.94 -11.82 -2.54
C GLN A 118 10.16 -10.82 -1.41
N ALA A 119 9.87 -11.23 -0.17
CA ALA A 119 9.95 -10.34 0.98
C ALA A 119 10.70 -10.97 2.15
N PHE A 120 11.25 -10.09 2.97
CA PHE A 120 11.84 -10.35 4.27
C PHE A 120 11.08 -9.52 5.28
N CYS A 121 10.27 -10.17 6.11
CA CYS A 121 9.52 -9.56 7.20
C CYS A 121 10.19 -9.96 8.50
N HIS A 122 10.69 -8.99 9.25
CA HIS A 122 11.34 -9.22 10.54
C HIS A 122 10.34 -8.99 11.67
N GLU A 123 10.02 -10.06 12.38
CA GLU A 123 9.09 -10.06 13.51
C GLU A 123 9.82 -9.57 14.76
N GLY A 124 9.31 -8.52 15.42
CA GLY A 124 9.90 -7.97 16.63
C GLY A 124 11.38 -7.59 16.49
N HIS A 125 11.74 -6.98 15.36
CA HIS A 125 13.14 -6.61 15.09
C HIS A 125 13.60 -5.42 15.95
N TRP A 126 12.72 -4.45 16.09
CA TRP A 126 12.99 -3.21 16.81
C TRP A 126 12.20 -3.07 18.12
N HIS A 127 11.12 -3.86 18.27
CA HIS A 127 10.21 -3.79 19.41
C HIS A 127 9.96 -5.18 19.99
N ASP A 128 9.57 -5.24 21.27
CA ASP A 128 9.11 -6.50 21.87
C ASP A 128 7.68 -6.81 21.44
N ILE A 129 7.52 -7.28 20.23
CA ILE A 129 6.26 -7.67 19.58
C ILE A 129 6.43 -8.99 18.85
N GLU A 130 5.35 -9.62 18.41
CA GLU A 130 5.42 -10.91 17.71
C GLU A 130 5.12 -10.81 16.20
N VAL A 131 4.76 -9.63 15.72
CA VAL A 131 4.47 -9.37 14.31
C VAL A 131 5.60 -8.56 13.67
N GLU A 132 5.56 -8.36 12.36
CA GLU A 132 6.61 -7.65 11.64
C GLU A 132 6.56 -6.13 11.91
N ASP A 133 7.72 -5.55 12.20
CA ASP A 133 7.96 -4.12 12.35
C ASP A 133 9.00 -3.57 11.36
N ASP A 134 9.59 -4.45 10.55
CA ASP A 134 10.56 -4.13 9.50
C ASP A 134 10.34 -5.06 8.31
N VAL A 135 10.19 -4.49 7.10
CA VAL A 135 9.94 -5.25 5.88
C VAL A 135 10.71 -4.67 4.70
N THR A 136 11.39 -5.56 3.97
CA THR A 136 11.96 -5.26 2.65
C THR A 136 11.40 -6.27 1.64
N ALA A 137 10.79 -5.78 0.57
CA ALA A 137 10.19 -6.59 -0.48
C ALA A 137 10.72 -6.21 -1.87
N TYR A 138 11.02 -7.23 -2.68
CA TYR A 138 11.29 -7.14 -4.11
C TYR A 138 10.05 -7.54 -4.90
N LEU A 139 9.74 -6.78 -5.94
CA LEU A 139 8.52 -6.90 -6.75
C LEU A 139 8.90 -7.13 -8.22
N GLU A 140 8.21 -8.06 -8.89
CA GLU A 140 8.30 -8.24 -10.34
C GLU A 140 6.92 -8.03 -10.98
N TYR A 141 6.88 -7.24 -12.05
CA TYR A 141 5.67 -6.94 -12.81
C TYR A 141 5.61 -7.72 -14.10
N GLU A 142 4.41 -7.85 -14.69
CA GLU A 142 4.17 -8.64 -15.90
C GLU A 142 4.97 -8.14 -17.11
N ASN A 143 5.15 -6.82 -17.22
CA ASN A 143 5.93 -6.20 -18.31
C ASN A 143 7.45 -6.28 -18.12
N GLY A 144 7.93 -6.97 -17.08
CA GLY A 144 9.36 -7.07 -16.73
C GLY A 144 9.90 -5.93 -15.88
N ALA A 145 9.08 -4.95 -15.50
CA ALA A 145 9.45 -3.95 -14.50
C ALA A 145 9.74 -4.61 -13.15
N THR A 146 10.62 -3.99 -12.37
CA THR A 146 10.96 -4.46 -11.03
C THR A 146 10.71 -3.36 -10.01
N GLY A 147 10.58 -3.73 -8.73
CA GLY A 147 10.41 -2.76 -7.66
C GLY A 147 10.98 -3.20 -6.33
N VAL A 148 11.12 -2.22 -5.45
CA VAL A 148 11.48 -2.42 -4.04
C VAL A 148 10.49 -1.63 -3.19
N PHE A 149 9.97 -2.28 -2.15
CA PHE A 149 9.15 -1.67 -1.12
C PHE A 149 9.79 -1.92 0.24
N VAL A 150 10.09 -0.85 0.97
CA VAL A 150 10.70 -0.91 2.30
C VAL A 150 9.81 -0.16 3.28
N THR A 151 9.48 -0.78 4.40
CA THR A 151 8.73 -0.12 5.48
C THR A 151 9.21 -0.59 6.83
N SER A 152 9.24 0.32 7.81
CA SER A 152 9.66 0.05 9.16
C SER A 152 8.93 0.98 10.14
N THR A 153 8.75 0.54 11.38
CA THR A 153 8.30 1.37 12.50
C THR A 153 9.42 1.69 13.48
N GLY A 154 10.66 1.26 13.18
CA GLY A 154 11.84 1.44 14.02
C GLY A 154 12.79 2.56 13.58
N ASP A 155 12.55 3.20 12.43
CA ASP A 155 13.46 4.22 11.90
C ASP A 155 13.16 5.61 12.47
N ALA A 156 14.20 6.30 12.98
CA ALA A 156 14.12 7.68 13.40
C ALA A 156 15.46 8.43 13.12
N PRO A 157 15.47 9.43 12.21
CA PRO A 157 14.36 9.86 11.36
C PRO A 157 14.05 8.83 10.27
N GLY A 158 12.77 8.73 9.90
CA GLY A 158 12.34 7.87 8.80
C GLY A 158 12.46 8.57 7.44
N THR A 159 12.12 7.82 6.39
CA THR A 159 12.10 8.27 5.00
C THR A 159 10.73 8.00 4.40
N ASN A 160 10.22 8.93 3.58
CA ASN A 160 9.09 8.69 2.71
C ASN A 160 9.44 9.19 1.30
N ARG A 161 9.88 8.26 0.45
CA ARG A 161 10.29 8.54 -0.91
C ARG A 161 9.73 7.48 -1.86
N PHE A 162 8.85 7.91 -2.75
CA PHE A 162 8.23 7.09 -3.77
C PHE A 162 8.72 7.51 -5.16
N GLU A 163 9.39 6.59 -5.84
CA GLU A 163 9.90 6.79 -7.20
C GLU A 163 9.27 5.81 -8.18
N VAL A 164 8.92 6.30 -9.37
CA VAL A 164 8.50 5.47 -10.50
C VAL A 164 9.30 5.89 -11.72
N ASP A 165 10.16 4.99 -12.20
CA ASP A 165 10.89 5.16 -13.46
C ASP A 165 10.04 4.62 -14.62
N LEU A 166 9.89 5.45 -15.67
CA LEU A 166 9.14 5.16 -16.87
C LEU A 166 10.03 5.38 -18.11
N GLU A 167 9.54 5.04 -19.30
CA GLU A 167 10.31 5.17 -20.54
C GLU A 167 10.62 6.63 -20.91
N TRP A 168 9.75 7.59 -20.51
CA TRP A 168 9.92 9.02 -20.79
C TRP A 168 10.36 9.83 -19.58
N GLY A 169 10.83 9.19 -18.53
CA GLY A 169 11.33 9.89 -17.35
C GLY A 169 11.05 9.20 -16.04
N LYS A 170 11.05 9.99 -14.97
CA LYS A 170 10.86 9.50 -13.61
C LYS A 170 10.00 10.46 -12.80
N LEU A 171 9.08 9.90 -12.03
CA LEU A 171 8.34 10.62 -10.99
C LEU A 171 8.99 10.35 -9.62
N VAL A 172 9.13 11.39 -8.81
CA VAL A 172 9.61 11.31 -7.43
C VAL A 172 8.65 12.09 -6.52
N CYS A 173 7.99 11.39 -5.61
CA CYS A 173 7.18 12.00 -4.56
C CYS A 173 7.95 11.93 -3.23
N GLU A 174 8.37 13.07 -2.72
CA GLU A 174 9.14 13.22 -1.49
C GLU A 174 8.98 14.63 -0.91
N ASN A 175 9.06 14.79 0.40
CA ASN A 175 8.99 16.09 1.09
C ASN A 175 7.79 16.96 0.66
N ASN A 176 6.62 16.35 0.53
CA ASN A 176 5.37 16.99 0.06
C ASN A 176 5.49 17.64 -1.33
N LYS A 177 6.32 17.11 -2.20
CA LYS A 177 6.50 17.54 -3.59
C LYS A 177 6.42 16.35 -4.52
N LEU A 178 5.92 16.58 -5.73
CA LEU A 178 6.00 15.65 -6.84
C LEU A 178 6.89 16.25 -7.91
N LEU A 179 8.03 15.64 -8.17
CA LEU A 179 8.97 16.03 -9.22
C LEU A 179 8.83 15.10 -10.41
N LEU A 180 8.79 15.68 -11.60
CA LEU A 180 8.91 14.96 -12.87
C LEU A 180 10.28 15.25 -13.49
N TYR A 181 11.07 14.20 -13.65
CA TYR A 181 12.30 14.17 -14.43
C TYR A 181 11.93 13.73 -15.84
N ARG A 182 11.62 14.68 -16.71
CA ARG A 182 11.15 14.41 -18.08
C ARG A 182 12.33 14.27 -19.03
N LEU A 183 12.38 13.17 -19.77
CA LEU A 183 13.35 12.97 -20.83
C LEU A 183 12.88 13.65 -22.12
N SER A 184 13.85 14.15 -22.91
CA SER A 184 13.60 14.77 -24.22
C SER A 184 13.11 13.76 -25.27
N GLU A 185 13.41 12.46 -25.07
CA GLU A 185 13.02 11.34 -25.92
C GLU A 185 12.82 10.05 -25.12
N ASN A 186 12.18 9.06 -25.73
CA ASN A 186 11.98 7.75 -25.10
C ASN A 186 13.33 7.05 -24.86
N GLU A 187 13.60 6.68 -23.61
CA GLU A 187 14.90 6.06 -23.23
C GLU A 187 15.15 4.75 -23.97
N ARG A 188 14.10 3.93 -24.22
CA ARG A 188 14.26 2.65 -24.92
C ARG A 188 14.63 2.83 -26.39
N GLU A 189 14.15 3.89 -27.04
CA GLU A 189 14.51 4.23 -28.41
C GLU A 189 15.89 4.86 -28.46
N PHE A 190 16.21 5.80 -27.55
CA PHE A 190 17.54 6.40 -27.41
C PHE A 190 18.61 5.31 -27.23
N CYS A 191 18.38 4.34 -26.35
CA CYS A 191 19.33 3.23 -26.10
C CYS A 191 19.68 2.45 -27.36
N LYS A 192 18.76 2.35 -28.34
CA LYS A 192 18.99 1.63 -29.61
C LYS A 192 19.70 2.48 -30.66
N THR A 193 19.54 3.79 -30.60
CA THR A 193 19.98 4.72 -31.68
C THR A 193 21.21 5.53 -31.32
N ALA A 194 21.51 5.73 -30.03
CA ALA A 194 22.68 6.47 -29.56
C ALA A 194 23.98 5.81 -30.04
N LYS A 195 24.91 6.66 -30.49
CA LYS A 195 26.23 6.23 -31.00
C LYS A 195 27.33 6.28 -29.93
N GLY A 196 27.16 7.14 -28.94
CA GLY A 196 28.08 7.26 -27.80
C GLY A 196 27.74 6.23 -26.71
N GLY A 197 28.75 5.50 -26.22
CA GLY A 197 28.54 4.44 -25.22
C GLY A 197 28.20 4.97 -23.81
N PHE A 198 28.29 6.28 -23.60
CA PHE A 198 28.03 6.95 -22.31
C PHE A 198 27.00 8.07 -22.42
N ASP A 199 26.34 8.19 -23.57
CA ASP A 199 25.31 9.19 -23.80
C ASP A 199 24.03 8.82 -23.03
N SER A 200 23.24 9.83 -22.65
CA SER A 200 21.92 9.70 -22.07
C SER A 200 20.99 10.76 -22.66
N PRO A 201 19.66 10.51 -22.70
CA PRO A 201 18.71 11.54 -23.10
C PRO A 201 18.83 12.78 -22.19
N GLU A 202 18.62 13.96 -22.76
CA GLU A 202 18.51 15.18 -21.95
C GLU A 202 17.33 15.05 -20.98
N CYS A 203 17.52 15.55 -19.76
CA CYS A 203 16.54 15.49 -18.69
C CYS A 203 16.22 16.89 -18.17
N HIS A 204 14.94 17.23 -18.15
CA HIS A 204 14.41 18.42 -17.50
C HIS A 204 13.68 18.03 -16.22
N VAL A 205 13.92 18.78 -15.14
CA VAL A 205 13.26 18.56 -13.85
C VAL A 205 12.25 19.65 -13.61
N GLU A 206 11.02 19.28 -13.34
CA GLU A 206 9.94 20.21 -13.01
C GLU A 206 9.18 19.73 -11.78
N GLU A 207 8.75 20.65 -10.93
CA GLU A 207 7.79 20.36 -9.87
C GLU A 207 6.39 20.31 -10.50
N VAL A 208 5.69 19.21 -10.31
CA VAL A 208 4.39 18.97 -10.93
C VAL A 208 3.33 19.79 -10.20
N GLU A 209 2.62 20.66 -10.90
CA GLU A 209 1.53 21.42 -10.34
C GLU A 209 0.35 20.51 -9.98
N THR A 210 -0.25 20.78 -8.82
CA THR A 210 -1.44 20.10 -8.31
C THR A 210 -2.47 21.14 -7.85
N ASP A 211 -3.68 20.72 -7.56
CA ASP A 211 -4.71 21.58 -6.97
C ASP A 211 -4.47 21.91 -5.48
N GLY A 212 -3.48 21.28 -4.86
CA GLY A 212 -3.16 21.45 -3.43
C GLY A 212 -4.16 20.81 -2.47
N GLU A 213 -5.22 20.18 -2.97
CA GLU A 213 -6.29 19.62 -2.15
C GLU A 213 -5.88 18.29 -1.50
N ASN A 214 -6.19 18.16 -0.23
CA ASN A 214 -5.99 16.92 0.54
C ASN A 214 -7.13 16.72 1.56
N PRO A 215 -8.36 16.47 1.10
CA PRO A 215 -9.53 16.41 1.98
C PRO A 215 -9.62 15.16 2.85
N GLN A 216 -8.74 14.17 2.67
CA GLN A 216 -8.60 12.98 3.52
C GLN A 216 -9.95 12.26 3.76
N HIS A 217 -10.26 11.91 5.01
CA HIS A 217 -11.50 11.22 5.41
C HIS A 217 -12.75 11.97 4.97
N VAL A 218 -12.76 13.32 5.07
CA VAL A 218 -13.90 14.14 4.65
C VAL A 218 -14.16 13.97 3.16
N GLY A 219 -13.12 13.92 2.34
CA GLY A 219 -13.24 13.69 0.91
C GLY A 219 -13.86 12.33 0.57
N VAL A 220 -13.47 11.28 1.28
CA VAL A 220 -14.04 9.94 1.10
C VAL A 220 -15.51 9.89 1.54
N LEU A 221 -15.83 10.46 2.70
CA LEU A 221 -17.21 10.53 3.21
C LEU A 221 -18.12 11.29 2.27
N ASN A 222 -17.68 12.43 1.76
CA ASN A 222 -18.44 13.24 0.81
C ASN A 222 -18.68 12.46 -0.50
N ALA A 223 -17.65 11.81 -1.04
CA ALA A 223 -17.78 11.02 -2.26
C ALA A 223 -18.70 9.80 -2.06
N PHE A 224 -18.62 9.13 -0.91
CA PHE A 224 -19.51 8.02 -0.55
C PHE A 224 -20.98 8.46 -0.47
N THR A 225 -21.24 9.57 0.22
CA THR A 225 -22.59 10.15 0.33
C THR A 225 -23.11 10.58 -1.05
N ALA A 226 -22.28 11.27 -1.84
CA ALA A 226 -22.67 11.71 -3.18
C ALA A 226 -22.91 10.53 -4.14
N ASN A 227 -22.17 9.42 -3.99
CA ASN A 227 -22.45 8.21 -4.76
C ASN A 227 -23.83 7.63 -4.43
N ILE A 228 -24.17 7.54 -3.14
CA ILE A 228 -25.50 7.05 -2.71
C ILE A 228 -26.63 7.91 -3.24
N LEU A 229 -26.48 9.23 -3.20
CA LEU A 229 -27.53 10.18 -3.56
C LEU A 229 -27.64 10.44 -5.06
N HIS A 230 -26.51 10.42 -5.76
CA HIS A 230 -26.41 10.94 -7.13
C HIS A 230 -25.68 10.00 -8.10
N GLY A 231 -25.15 8.86 -7.63
CA GLY A 231 -24.40 7.91 -8.48
C GLY A 231 -23.02 8.43 -8.93
N THR A 232 -22.44 9.43 -8.26
CA THR A 232 -21.12 9.97 -8.60
C THR A 232 -20.00 8.96 -8.28
N PRO A 233 -18.81 9.05 -8.89
CA PRO A 233 -17.71 8.12 -8.62
C PRO A 233 -17.28 8.10 -7.15
N LEU A 234 -16.95 6.91 -6.65
CA LEU A 234 -16.31 6.72 -5.35
C LEU A 234 -14.82 7.04 -5.44
N VAL A 235 -14.19 7.43 -4.32
CA VAL A 235 -12.72 7.55 -4.20
C VAL A 235 -12.06 6.17 -4.34
N ALA A 236 -12.63 5.18 -3.65
CA ALA A 236 -12.21 3.78 -3.75
C ALA A 236 -13.44 2.88 -3.63
N ARG A 237 -13.63 1.99 -4.59
CA ARG A 237 -14.69 0.98 -4.52
C ARG A 237 -14.32 -0.07 -3.47
N GLY A 238 -15.33 -0.63 -2.79
CA GLY A 238 -15.11 -1.58 -1.71
C GLY A 238 -14.33 -2.82 -2.13
N GLU A 239 -14.64 -3.34 -3.33
CA GLU A 239 -13.98 -4.52 -3.87
C GLU A 239 -12.48 -4.32 -4.17
N GLU A 240 -12.00 -3.08 -4.24
CA GLU A 240 -10.57 -2.80 -4.43
C GLU A 240 -9.76 -3.04 -3.15
N GLY A 241 -10.41 -3.09 -1.99
CA GLY A 241 -9.75 -3.31 -0.69
C GLY A 241 -8.91 -4.59 -0.62
N ILE A 242 -9.24 -5.59 -1.44
CA ILE A 242 -8.48 -6.84 -1.52
C ILE A 242 -7.09 -6.64 -2.13
N ARG A 243 -6.87 -5.63 -2.98
CA ARG A 243 -5.63 -5.51 -3.78
C ARG A 243 -4.42 -5.19 -2.92
N GLY A 244 -4.51 -4.17 -2.05
CA GLY A 244 -3.45 -3.84 -1.09
C GLY A 244 -3.22 -4.97 -0.09
N LEU A 245 -4.29 -5.64 0.35
CA LEU A 245 -4.21 -6.81 1.22
C LEU A 245 -3.52 -8.00 0.52
N THR A 246 -3.74 -8.20 -0.77
CA THR A 246 -3.02 -9.22 -1.55
C THR A 246 -1.52 -9.01 -1.49
N LEU A 247 -1.04 -7.75 -1.59
CA LEU A 247 0.39 -7.44 -1.44
C LEU A 247 0.91 -7.77 -0.04
N SER A 248 0.21 -7.34 1.00
CA SER A 248 0.54 -7.65 2.39
C SER A 248 0.65 -9.16 2.62
N ASN A 249 -0.38 -9.91 2.22
CA ASN A 249 -0.41 -11.35 2.40
C ASN A 249 0.66 -12.07 1.57
N ALA A 250 0.95 -11.62 0.34
CA ALA A 250 2.02 -12.18 -0.48
C ALA A 250 3.41 -11.93 0.15
N MET A 251 3.64 -10.76 0.74
CA MET A 251 4.88 -10.43 1.45
C MET A 251 5.07 -11.33 2.68
N HIS A 252 4.04 -11.47 3.53
CA HIS A 252 4.06 -12.40 4.65
C HIS A 252 4.34 -13.82 4.20
N LEU A 253 3.58 -14.33 3.23
CA LEU A 253 3.71 -15.70 2.76
C LEU A 253 5.11 -15.95 2.19
N SER A 254 5.66 -15.02 1.41
CA SER A 254 7.02 -15.12 0.88
C SER A 254 8.08 -15.19 1.98
N SER A 255 7.93 -14.34 3.01
CA SER A 255 8.85 -14.36 4.16
C SER A 255 8.75 -15.66 4.95
N TRP A 256 7.55 -16.15 5.21
CA TRP A 256 7.32 -17.38 5.97
C TRP A 256 7.82 -18.64 5.26
N LEU A 257 7.67 -18.68 3.92
CA LEU A 257 8.10 -19.80 3.09
C LEU A 257 9.57 -19.68 2.62
N HIS A 258 10.21 -18.54 2.84
CA HIS A 258 11.58 -18.23 2.40
C HIS A 258 11.81 -18.38 0.88
N HIS A 259 10.77 -18.11 0.07
CA HIS A 259 10.87 -18.09 -1.39
C HIS A 259 9.91 -17.07 -2.03
N PRO A 260 10.13 -16.68 -3.30
CA PRO A 260 9.20 -15.81 -4.01
C PRO A 260 7.80 -16.42 -4.11
N VAL A 261 6.77 -15.54 -4.01
CA VAL A 261 5.35 -15.91 -4.14
C VAL A 261 4.78 -15.22 -5.37
N GLU A 262 4.12 -15.99 -6.23
CA GLU A 262 3.37 -15.47 -7.37
C GLU A 262 2.00 -14.94 -6.94
N ILE A 263 1.51 -13.92 -7.63
CA ILE A 263 0.19 -13.34 -7.42
C ILE A 263 -0.66 -13.68 -8.67
N PRO A 264 -1.80 -14.32 -8.52
CA PRO A 264 -2.46 -14.76 -7.27
C PRO A 264 -1.76 -15.96 -6.62
N PHE A 265 -1.76 -16.00 -5.30
CA PHE A 265 -1.21 -17.08 -4.49
C PHE A 265 -2.31 -18.00 -3.94
N ASP A 266 -1.91 -19.13 -3.36
CA ASP A 266 -2.81 -20.05 -2.64
C ASP A 266 -3.27 -19.40 -1.31
N GLU A 267 -4.53 -18.96 -1.27
CA GLU A 267 -5.14 -18.29 -0.12
C GLU A 267 -5.38 -19.23 1.06
N ASP A 268 -5.56 -20.54 0.80
CA ASP A 268 -5.73 -21.53 1.86
C ASP A 268 -4.38 -21.81 2.53
N LEU A 269 -3.29 -21.87 1.77
CA LEU A 269 -1.93 -21.95 2.31
C LEU A 269 -1.59 -20.73 3.17
N TYR A 270 -1.93 -19.51 2.73
CA TYR A 270 -1.76 -18.31 3.54
C TYR A 270 -2.48 -18.43 4.88
N LEU A 271 -3.75 -18.82 4.86
CA LEU A 271 -4.56 -18.96 6.07
C LEU A 271 -4.04 -20.06 6.99
N GLU A 272 -3.51 -21.16 6.45
CA GLU A 272 -2.85 -22.20 7.22
C GLU A 272 -1.62 -21.66 7.97
N GLU A 273 -0.75 -20.94 7.27
CA GLU A 273 0.47 -20.35 7.84
C GLU A 273 0.16 -19.27 8.90
N LEU A 274 -0.86 -18.43 8.65
CA LEU A 274 -1.34 -17.46 9.64
C LEU A 274 -1.90 -18.16 10.88
N ASN A 275 -2.68 -19.23 10.71
CA ASN A 275 -3.26 -19.96 11.83
C ASN A 275 -2.22 -20.72 12.67
N LYS A 276 -1.09 -21.13 12.09
CA LYS A 276 0.05 -21.66 12.85
C LYS A 276 0.57 -20.60 13.84
N ARG A 277 0.71 -19.35 13.40
CA ARG A 277 1.17 -18.22 14.22
C ARG A 277 0.15 -17.82 15.27
N ARG A 278 -1.11 -17.77 14.91
CA ARG A 278 -2.22 -17.50 15.85
C ARG A 278 -2.26 -18.47 17.02
N LYS A 279 -1.99 -19.75 16.78
CA LYS A 279 -1.97 -20.78 17.84
C LYS A 279 -0.89 -20.56 18.90
N THR A 280 0.21 -19.89 18.53
CA THR A 280 1.34 -19.59 19.41
C THR A 280 1.37 -18.11 19.83
N SER A 281 0.35 -17.35 19.44
CA SER A 281 0.27 -15.92 19.70
C SER A 281 0.30 -15.61 21.20
N ARG A 282 1.02 -14.56 21.56
CA ARG A 282 1.17 -14.10 22.95
C ARG A 282 -0.17 -13.58 23.46
N LYS A 283 -0.55 -13.99 24.65
CA LYS A 283 -1.64 -13.33 25.38
C LYS A 283 -1.06 -12.11 26.09
N LYS A 284 -1.47 -10.94 25.67
CA LYS A 284 -1.17 -9.70 26.39
C LYS A 284 -2.22 -9.47 27.46
N GLU A 285 -1.78 -9.00 28.63
CA GLU A 285 -2.71 -8.47 29.62
C GLU A 285 -3.19 -7.08 29.16
N ALA A 286 -4.46 -6.79 29.34
CA ALA A 286 -4.98 -5.44 29.08
C ALA A 286 -4.26 -4.46 30.01
N THR A 287 -3.57 -3.50 29.41
CA THR A 287 -2.88 -2.45 30.16
C THR A 287 -3.68 -1.15 30.06
N ASP A 288 -3.87 -0.45 31.18
CA ASP A 288 -4.46 0.89 31.22
C ASP A 288 -3.49 1.97 30.67
N VAL A 289 -2.57 1.60 29.82
CA VAL A 289 -1.63 2.54 29.21
C VAL A 289 -2.36 3.37 28.17
N THR A 290 -2.70 4.59 28.54
CA THR A 290 -3.08 5.63 27.58
C THR A 290 -1.81 6.27 27.04
N PHE A 291 -1.52 6.09 25.75
CA PHE A 291 -0.46 6.85 25.10
C PHE A 291 -1.01 8.18 24.59
N ASP A 292 -0.14 9.19 24.60
CA ASP A 292 -0.46 10.50 24.04
C ASP A 292 -0.59 10.36 22.50
N THR A 293 -1.74 10.73 21.96
CA THR A 293 -2.04 10.72 20.53
C THR A 293 -1.65 12.01 19.83
N THR A 294 -1.02 12.95 20.52
CA THR A 294 -0.49 14.20 19.94
C THR A 294 0.56 13.83 18.89
N GLY A 295 0.33 14.19 17.64
CA GLY A 295 1.22 13.84 16.52
C GLY A 295 0.78 12.60 15.72
N SER A 296 -0.46 12.12 15.88
CA SER A 296 -1.00 10.96 15.15
C SER A 296 -1.30 11.24 13.66
N TYR A 297 -0.84 12.34 13.06
CA TYR A 297 -1.07 12.69 11.65
C TYR A 297 0.12 13.40 11.04
#